data_126e269a374f68587bd255965a651417
#
_entry.id   126e269a374f68587bd255965a651417
#
_cell.length_a   1.000
_cell.length_b   1.000
_cell.length_c   1.000
_cell.angle_alpha   90.00
_cell.angle_beta   90.00
_cell.angle_gamma   90.00
#
_symmetry.space_group_name_H-M   'P 1'
#
loop_
_entity.id
_entity.type
_entity.pdbx_description
1 polymer ?
#
loop_
_entity_poly.entity_id
_entity_poly.type
_entity_poly.pdbx_seq_one_letter_code
_entity_poly.pdbx_strand_id
1 'polypeptide(L)' 'ITERQHRIALEAAYTLKDEYGYKELEGALREAYASVGVRLSDHRLRDLITVLKNKRMIVQENGRKYTFKPDFHY' A
#
# COMPACT_ATOMS: atom_id res chain seq x y z
N ILE A 1 -1.23 10.91 -8.50
CA ILE A 1 -2.10 10.33 -7.45
C ILE A 1 -2.34 11.38 -6.39
N THR A 2 -3.58 11.62 -6.05
CA THR A 2 -3.95 12.59 -5.01
C THR A 2 -3.86 11.94 -3.63
N GLU A 3 -3.75 12.76 -2.60
CA GLU A 3 -3.76 12.26 -1.22
C GLU A 3 -5.03 11.49 -0.90
N ARG A 4 -6.15 11.96 -1.43
CA ARG A 4 -7.43 11.28 -1.24
C ARG A 4 -7.41 9.88 -1.84
N GLN A 5 -6.86 9.72 -3.04
CA GLN A 5 -6.74 8.42 -3.68
C GLN A 5 -5.83 7.50 -2.87
N HIS A 6 -4.70 8.02 -2.39
CA HIS A 6 -3.82 7.26 -1.50
C HIS A 6 -4.56 6.77 -0.26
N ARG A 7 -5.27 7.65 0.40
CA ARG A 7 -5.97 7.31 1.63
C ARG A 7 -7.02 6.23 1.40
N ILE A 8 -7.86 6.42 0.39
CA ILE A 8 -8.93 5.47 0.10
C ILE A 8 -8.35 4.10 -0.26
N ALA A 9 -7.32 4.07 -1.09
CA ALA A 9 -6.69 2.81 -1.49
C ALA A 9 -6.03 2.10 -0.31
N LEU A 10 -5.29 2.82 0.51
CA LEU A 10 -4.61 2.24 1.67
C LEU A 10 -5.60 1.74 2.71
N GLU A 11 -6.67 2.48 2.96
CA GLU A 11 -7.71 2.03 3.87
C GLU A 11 -8.40 0.76 3.36
N ALA A 12 -8.67 0.69 2.06
CA ALA A 12 -9.27 -0.49 1.46
C ALA A 12 -8.35 -1.71 1.64
N ALA A 13 -7.07 -1.55 1.36
CA ALA A 13 -6.11 -2.64 1.53
C ALA A 13 -6.00 -3.07 3.00
N TYR A 14 -5.95 -2.10 3.91
CA TYR A 14 -5.89 -2.37 5.34
C TYR A 14 -7.13 -3.11 5.85
N THR A 15 -8.31 -2.73 5.35
CA THR A 15 -9.56 -3.35 5.74
C THR A 15 -9.62 -4.82 5.35
N LEU A 16 -9.04 -5.17 4.20
CA LEU A 16 -9.01 -6.54 3.75
C LEU A 16 -8.06 -7.40 4.59
N LYS A 17 -6.90 -6.85 4.92
CA LYS A 17 -5.88 -7.59 5.64
C LYS A 17 -4.87 -6.58 6.17
N ASP A 18 -4.41 -6.77 7.39
CA ASP A 18 -3.45 -5.85 8.00
C ASP A 18 -1.99 -6.28 7.83
N GLU A 19 -1.76 -7.51 7.39
CA GLU A 19 -0.43 -8.06 7.24
C GLU A 19 -0.31 -8.77 5.89
N TYR A 20 0.74 -8.47 5.14
CA TYR A 20 0.95 -9.01 3.79
C TYR A 20 2.36 -9.50 3.59
N GLY A 21 2.51 -10.62 2.87
CA GLY A 21 3.77 -10.97 2.25
C GLY A 21 4.07 -10.01 1.09
N TYR A 22 5.31 -9.98 0.60
CA TYR A 22 5.69 -9.03 -0.44
C TYR A 22 4.84 -9.14 -1.70
N LYS A 23 4.66 -10.37 -2.21
CA LYS A 23 3.85 -10.57 -3.42
C LYS A 23 2.38 -10.26 -3.19
N GLU A 24 1.87 -10.61 -2.02
CA GLU A 24 0.50 -10.28 -1.67
C GLU A 24 0.29 -8.78 -1.59
N LEU A 25 1.26 -8.08 -1.03
CA LEU A 25 1.24 -6.63 -0.93
C LEU A 25 1.17 -5.97 -2.30
N GLU A 26 1.98 -6.45 -3.24
CA GLU A 26 1.95 -5.92 -4.60
C GLU A 26 0.58 -6.07 -5.24
N GLY A 27 -0.01 -7.25 -5.15
CA GLY A 27 -1.34 -7.52 -5.69
C GLY A 27 -2.42 -6.69 -5.01
N ALA A 28 -2.36 -6.60 -3.68
CA ALA A 28 -3.33 -5.82 -2.92
C ALA A 28 -3.28 -4.34 -3.27
N LEU A 29 -2.08 -3.78 -3.40
CA LEU A 29 -1.92 -2.38 -3.78
C LEU A 29 -2.40 -2.12 -5.20
N ARG A 30 -2.11 -3.01 -6.15
CA ARG A 30 -2.61 -2.87 -7.50
C ARG A 30 -4.13 -2.81 -7.53
N GLU A 31 -4.79 -3.74 -6.86
CA GLU A 31 -6.24 -3.78 -6.82
C GLU A 31 -6.82 -2.57 -6.10
N ALA A 32 -6.24 -2.21 -4.98
CA ALA A 32 -6.71 -1.07 -4.20
C ALA A 32 -6.61 0.24 -5.00
N TYR A 33 -5.48 0.47 -5.65
CA TYR A 33 -5.30 1.69 -6.44
C TYR A 33 -6.13 1.66 -7.73
N ALA A 34 -6.32 0.48 -8.32
CA ALA A 34 -7.19 0.35 -9.49
C ALA A 34 -8.63 0.73 -9.14
N SER A 35 -9.08 0.44 -7.93
CA SER A 35 -10.44 0.79 -7.49
C SER A 35 -10.67 2.30 -7.41
N VAL A 36 -9.61 3.09 -7.29
CA VAL A 36 -9.69 4.55 -7.31
C VAL A 36 -9.23 5.15 -8.64
N GLY A 37 -9.13 4.31 -9.67
CA GLY A 37 -8.81 4.76 -11.02
C GLY A 37 -7.33 4.92 -11.32
N VAL A 38 -6.46 4.34 -10.51
CA VAL A 38 -5.00 4.44 -10.70
C VAL A 38 -4.45 3.12 -11.18
N ARG A 39 -3.82 3.16 -12.36
CA ARG A 39 -3.11 1.99 -12.89
C ARG A 39 -1.64 2.06 -12.49
N LEU A 40 -1.16 0.97 -11.89
CA LEU A 40 0.23 0.88 -11.47
C LEU A 40 0.97 -0.11 -12.37
N SER A 41 2.02 0.37 -13.06
CA SER A 41 2.99 -0.50 -13.69
C SER A 41 3.90 -1.10 -12.61
N ASP A 42 4.66 -2.14 -12.97
CA ASP A 42 5.59 -2.76 -12.01
C ASP A 42 6.56 -1.74 -11.43
N HIS A 43 7.08 -0.86 -12.27
CA HIS A 43 8.00 0.18 -11.84
C HIS A 43 7.35 1.16 -10.87
N ARG A 44 6.17 1.65 -11.21
CA ARG A 44 5.43 2.58 -10.34
C ARG A 44 5.01 1.93 -9.03
N LEU A 45 4.68 0.66 -9.07
CA LEU A 45 4.32 -0.08 -7.88
C LEU A 45 5.49 -0.17 -6.90
N ARG A 46 6.69 -0.45 -7.41
CA ARG A 46 7.90 -0.48 -6.58
C ARG A 46 8.21 0.88 -5.99
N ASP A 47 8.09 1.93 -6.80
CA ASP A 47 8.30 3.30 -6.32
C ASP A 47 7.28 3.65 -5.23
N LEU A 48 6.03 3.26 -5.43
CA LEU A 48 4.98 3.49 -4.44
C LEU A 48 5.29 2.79 -3.12
N ILE A 49 5.72 1.54 -3.17
CA ILE A 49 6.07 0.80 -1.97
C ILE A 49 7.22 1.49 -1.23
N THR A 50 8.23 1.96 -1.97
CA THR A 50 9.34 2.70 -1.36
C THR A 50 8.85 3.98 -0.69
N VAL A 51 7.97 4.72 -1.35
CA VAL A 51 7.40 5.95 -0.78
C VAL A 51 6.61 5.63 0.49
N LEU A 52 5.80 4.60 0.48
CA LEU A 52 5.01 4.21 1.64
C LEU A 52 5.90 3.77 2.81
N LYS A 53 6.99 3.07 2.54
CA LYS A 53 7.96 2.73 3.58
C LYS A 53 8.59 3.97 4.18
N ASN A 54 8.99 4.92 3.34
CA ASN A 54 9.60 6.17 3.79
C ASN A 54 8.65 7.00 4.64
N LYS A 55 7.37 6.96 4.33
CA LYS A 55 6.33 7.63 5.11
C LYS A 55 5.88 6.83 6.34
N ARG A 56 6.44 5.65 6.53
CA ARG A 56 6.10 4.74 7.63
C ARG A 56 4.64 4.28 7.63
N MET A 57 4.02 4.29 6.48
CA MET A 57 2.66 3.76 6.30
C MET A 57 2.68 2.25 6.17
N ILE A 58 3.79 1.70 5.72
CA ILE A 58 4.04 0.27 5.67
C ILE A 58 5.31 -0.01 6.45
N VAL A 59 5.24 -0.97 7.36
CA VAL A 59 6.39 -1.37 8.16
C VAL A 59 6.68 -2.84 7.87
N GLN A 60 7.94 -3.13 7.57
CA GLN A 60 8.39 -4.49 7.39
C GLN A 60 8.69 -5.09 8.76
N GLU A 61 7.96 -6.13 9.13
CA GLU A 61 8.18 -6.84 10.37
C GLU A 61 8.68 -8.25 10.07
N ASN A 62 9.58 -8.75 10.91
CA ASN A 62 10.15 -10.10 10.78
C ASN A 62 10.72 -10.42 9.40
N GLY A 63 11.29 -9.43 8.73
CA GLY A 63 12.04 -9.60 7.51
C GLY A 63 11.25 -9.87 6.24
N ARG A 64 10.02 -10.34 6.32
CA ARG A 64 9.26 -10.74 5.12
C ARG A 64 7.82 -10.28 5.08
N LYS A 65 7.29 -9.84 6.19
CA LYS A 65 5.90 -9.40 6.26
C LYS A 65 5.81 -7.91 6.38
N TYR A 66 4.85 -7.35 5.67
CA TYR A 66 4.59 -5.92 5.68
C TYR A 66 3.27 -5.67 6.39
N THR A 67 3.29 -4.77 7.34
CA THR A 67 2.11 -4.41 8.12
C THR A 67 1.73 -2.98 7.82
N PHE A 68 0.47 -2.74 7.49
CA PHE A 68 -0.05 -1.38 7.35
C PHE A 68 -0.23 -0.77 8.73
N LYS A 69 0.21 0.48 8.87
CA LYS A 69 -0.08 1.24 10.09
C LYS A 69 -1.49 1.82 9.98
N PRO A 70 -2.32 1.67 11.04
CA PRO A 70 -3.69 2.16 10.98
C PRO A 70 -3.81 3.69 11.00
N ASP A 71 -2.74 4.40 11.33
CA ASP A 71 -2.74 5.85 11.39
C ASP A 71 -2.29 6.44 10.06
N PHE A 72 -3.22 6.59 9.13
CA PHE A 72 -2.96 7.29 7.87
C PHE A 72 -3.27 8.77 8.05
N HIS A 73 -2.35 9.49 8.63
CA HIS A 73 -2.48 10.93 8.82
C HIS A 73 -1.87 11.67 7.65
N TYR A 74 -2.64 12.52 7.08
CA TYR A 74 -2.25 13.37 5.96
C TYR A 74 -2.47 14.84 6.32
#